data_cd3bd883456f738f78bad8c4f70467d6
#
_entry.id   cd3bd883456f738f78bad8c4f70467d6
#
_cell.length_a   1.000
_cell.length_b   1.000
_cell.length_c   1.000
_cell.angle_alpha   90.00
_cell.angle_beta   90.00
_cell.angle_gamma   90.00
#
_symmetry.space_group_name_H-M   'P 1'
#
loop_
_entity.id
_entity.type
_entity.pdbx_description
1 polymer ?
#
loop_
_entity_poly.entity_id
_entity_poly.type
_entity_poly.pdbx_seq_one_letter_code
_entity_poly.pdbx_strand_id
1 'polypeptide(L)'
;AEEIKRQISISLAFAPVNYKGVKINVMDAPGNFDFSGEALSAIRAAECAVLVGAAKDGLSVGMERSWKMLGKKPRMIFINRTDEDNSDYASCLDALKGKFGQAIAPIVAPVIDGNKKVTAIVDLLHNTAYEVKGGKAAACAIPADMADEVEALRAELMEAAAGADEELMEKFFDTMELSAQDMAKGLKIGVRDGSVCPVLCGSANTGLGVEMLLQTIVDLAPVATDMPAEAAQDDDGSDIQVAFDPNGPTAAIVFKTISDQYGKYSMIKVIRGKVTGDMTLYNPTTGNTEKLGRLYVMKGKKGEETKEICCGDIGAIGKMDKVKTGDTLCEPKTYVKFPPLAFAPACYERAISPKTKQEIEKLGTGLNKLNEEDPTFSVTNNAETHQTVISGAGDIQIDVLCSKLKSRFGVDAELDTPRVAYREKIRSTVRKQGRYKKQTGGSGQFGDVHIIFEPQSEQEDMIFEENVFGGSVPKNYFPAVEKGLRESCLHGVLAGYPVVFLKATLVDGSYHPVDSS
;
A
#
# COMPACT_ATOMS: atom_id res chain seq x y z
N ALA A 1 1.17 -17.70 11.35
CA ALA A 1 2.13 -18.80 11.06
C ALA A 1 3.28 -18.32 10.17
N GLU A 2 3.00 -17.65 9.02
CA GLU A 2 4.04 -17.16 8.10
C GLU A 2 4.94 -16.09 8.73
N GLU A 3 4.41 -15.16 9.51
CA GLU A 3 5.17 -14.13 10.23
C GLU A 3 6.17 -14.75 11.22
N ILE A 4 5.72 -15.77 11.99
CA ILE A 4 6.59 -16.49 12.93
C ILE A 4 7.69 -17.26 12.18
N LYS A 5 7.34 -17.93 11.07
CA LYS A 5 8.28 -18.70 10.25
C LYS A 5 9.37 -17.80 9.64
N ARG A 6 9.00 -16.61 9.20
CA ARG A 6 9.87 -15.66 8.51
C ARG A 6 10.50 -14.62 9.45
N GLN A 7 10.01 -14.53 10.69
CA GLN A 7 10.39 -13.53 11.70
C GLN A 7 10.26 -12.07 11.21
N ILE A 8 9.23 -11.82 10.41
CA ILE A 8 8.86 -10.49 9.91
C ILE A 8 7.35 -10.29 10.04
N SER A 9 6.90 -9.04 10.23
CA SER A 9 5.50 -8.66 10.10
C SER A 9 5.10 -8.66 8.61
N ILE A 10 3.90 -9.17 8.31
CA ILE A 10 3.35 -9.29 6.95
C ILE A 10 2.06 -8.51 6.81
N SER A 11 1.22 -8.54 7.82
CA SER A 11 -0.09 -7.90 7.80
C SER A 11 -0.24 -6.92 8.95
N LEU A 12 -1.01 -5.86 8.72
CA LEU A 12 -1.36 -4.88 9.73
C LEU A 12 -2.04 -5.55 10.93
N ALA A 13 -1.51 -5.35 12.13
CA ALA A 13 -2.06 -5.86 13.37
C ALA A 13 -2.65 -4.75 14.24
N PHE A 14 -3.69 -5.08 15.00
CA PHE A 14 -4.43 -4.14 15.84
C PHE A 14 -4.25 -4.50 17.32
N ALA A 15 -3.84 -3.53 18.12
CA ALA A 15 -3.65 -3.68 19.56
C ALA A 15 -4.21 -2.45 20.30
N PRO A 16 -5.52 -2.44 20.62
CA PRO A 16 -6.09 -1.37 21.42
C PRO A 16 -5.56 -1.44 22.86
N VAL A 17 -5.09 -0.31 23.36
CA VAL A 17 -4.54 -0.14 24.70
C VAL A 17 -5.32 0.94 25.43
N ASN A 18 -5.68 0.69 26.69
CA ASN A 18 -6.21 1.71 27.58
C ASN A 18 -5.10 2.16 28.53
N TYR A 19 -4.69 3.41 28.43
CA TYR A 19 -3.66 3.99 29.29
C TYR A 19 -4.14 5.31 29.88
N LYS A 20 -4.14 5.41 31.21
CA LYS A 20 -4.60 6.58 31.98
C LYS A 20 -5.97 7.13 31.54
N GLY A 21 -6.92 6.24 31.24
CA GLY A 21 -8.27 6.61 30.80
C GLY A 21 -8.41 6.98 29.32
N VAL A 22 -7.32 6.93 28.54
CA VAL A 22 -7.31 7.18 27.10
C VAL A 22 -7.23 5.85 26.35
N LYS A 23 -8.08 5.67 25.34
CA LYS A 23 -8.00 4.55 24.38
C LYS A 23 -7.00 4.89 23.28
N ILE A 24 -5.97 4.11 23.16
CA ILE A 24 -4.96 4.21 22.09
C ILE A 24 -5.15 3.02 21.15
N ASN A 25 -5.47 3.27 19.88
CA ASN A 25 -5.53 2.24 18.86
C ASN A 25 -4.15 2.08 18.21
N VAL A 26 -3.35 1.16 18.72
CA VAL A 26 -2.04 0.85 18.11
C VAL A 26 -2.25 -0.03 16.90
N MET A 27 -1.71 0.41 15.77
CA MET A 27 -1.65 -0.33 14.52
C MET A 27 -0.20 -0.65 14.19
N ASP A 28 0.19 -1.93 14.30
CA ASP A 28 1.52 -2.40 13.97
C ASP A 28 1.60 -2.74 12.48
N ALA A 29 2.33 -1.92 11.72
CA ALA A 29 2.49 -2.05 10.28
C ALA A 29 3.82 -2.73 9.93
N PRO A 30 3.84 -3.61 8.90
CA PRO A 30 5.06 -4.24 8.44
C PRO A 30 6.13 -3.23 8.00
N GLY A 31 7.39 -3.48 8.38
CA GLY A 31 8.54 -2.67 7.95
C GLY A 31 9.13 -3.10 6.61
N ASN A 32 8.79 -4.28 6.10
CA ASN A 32 9.26 -4.76 4.81
C ASN A 32 8.55 -4.05 3.65
N PHE A 33 9.30 -3.65 2.63
CA PHE A 33 8.81 -2.86 1.50
C PHE A 33 7.75 -3.56 0.65
N ASP A 34 7.79 -4.88 0.57
CA ASP A 34 6.81 -5.68 -0.15
C ASP A 34 5.40 -5.55 0.45
N PHE A 35 5.30 -5.14 1.72
CA PHE A 35 4.05 -4.95 2.44
C PHE A 35 3.75 -3.47 2.73
N SER A 36 4.32 -2.55 1.95
CA SER A 36 4.09 -1.10 2.11
C SER A 36 2.62 -0.68 2.01
N GLY A 37 1.79 -1.45 1.31
CA GLY A 37 0.34 -1.24 1.27
C GLY A 37 -0.34 -1.37 2.63
N GLU A 38 0.17 -2.24 3.50
CA GLU A 38 -0.29 -2.37 4.89
C GLU A 38 0.03 -1.11 5.69
N ALA A 39 1.24 -0.57 5.50
CA ALA A 39 1.65 0.69 6.13
C ALA A 39 0.81 1.87 5.62
N LEU A 40 0.49 1.95 4.32
CA LEU A 40 -0.41 2.97 3.77
C LEU A 40 -1.82 2.89 4.37
N SER A 41 -2.34 1.68 4.56
CA SER A 41 -3.62 1.46 5.22
C SER A 41 -3.61 1.97 6.67
N ALA A 42 -2.55 1.70 7.42
CA ALA A 42 -2.37 2.22 8.78
C ALA A 42 -2.27 3.76 8.79
N ILE A 43 -1.45 4.33 7.91
CA ILE A 43 -1.26 5.78 7.78
C ILE A 43 -2.59 6.47 7.45
N ARG A 44 -3.45 5.84 6.63
CA ARG A 44 -4.77 6.41 6.28
C ARG A 44 -5.68 6.53 7.49
N ALA A 45 -5.60 5.60 8.44
CA ALA A 45 -6.47 5.55 9.60
C ALA A 45 -5.92 6.24 10.85
N ALA A 46 -4.61 6.43 10.96
CA ALA A 46 -3.95 7.00 12.13
C ALA A 46 -3.87 8.53 12.10
N GLU A 47 -3.96 9.18 13.25
CA GLU A 47 -3.67 10.61 13.42
C GLU A 47 -2.16 10.86 13.55
N CYS A 48 -1.44 9.97 14.22
CA CYS A 48 -0.02 10.08 14.47
C CYS A 48 0.70 8.76 14.18
N ALA A 49 1.94 8.83 13.73
CA ALA A 49 2.79 7.66 13.49
C ALA A 49 3.96 7.63 14.46
N VAL A 50 4.34 6.44 14.90
CA VAL A 50 5.60 6.20 15.62
C VAL A 50 6.54 5.44 14.69
N LEU A 51 7.63 6.09 14.28
CA LEU A 51 8.72 5.46 13.52
C LEU A 51 9.66 4.73 14.49
N VAL A 52 9.80 3.42 14.32
CA VAL A 52 10.66 2.60 15.18
C VAL A 52 11.94 2.25 14.43
N GLY A 53 13.07 2.63 14.99
CA GLY A 53 14.41 2.27 14.49
C GLY A 53 15.24 1.57 15.55
N ALA A 54 16.26 0.82 15.18
CA ALA A 54 17.19 0.21 16.13
C ALA A 54 18.42 1.09 16.34
N ALA A 55 18.81 1.31 17.59
CA ALA A 55 19.98 2.13 17.95
C ALA A 55 21.28 1.66 17.30
N LYS A 56 21.38 0.35 17.03
CA LYS A 56 22.53 -0.29 16.38
C LYS A 56 22.61 -0.01 14.88
N ASP A 57 21.46 0.14 14.21
CA ASP A 57 21.39 0.26 12.74
C ASP A 57 21.46 1.74 12.29
N GLY A 58 21.35 2.68 13.22
CA GLY A 58 21.29 4.10 12.91
C GLY A 58 20.08 4.47 12.07
N LEU A 59 20.25 5.43 11.15
CA LEU A 59 19.20 5.82 10.21
C LEU A 59 19.12 4.80 9.06
N SER A 60 18.12 3.93 9.12
CA SER A 60 17.88 2.92 8.08
C SER A 60 17.13 3.48 6.87
N VAL A 61 17.33 2.85 5.69
CA VAL A 61 16.57 3.16 4.47
C VAL A 61 15.05 2.99 4.70
N GLY A 62 14.65 2.02 5.53
CA GLY A 62 13.25 1.82 5.91
C GLY A 62 12.66 3.02 6.63
N MET A 63 13.39 3.62 7.56
CA MET A 63 12.97 4.82 8.27
C MET A 63 12.86 6.04 7.35
N GLU A 64 13.82 6.24 6.44
CA GLU A 64 13.76 7.32 5.45
C GLU A 64 12.54 7.19 4.52
N ARG A 65 12.25 5.98 4.06
CA ARG A 65 11.07 5.72 3.21
C ARG A 65 9.76 5.93 3.97
N SER A 66 9.69 5.45 5.21
CA SER A 66 8.53 5.66 6.08
C SER A 66 8.31 7.14 6.38
N TRP A 67 9.37 7.89 6.65
CA TRP A 67 9.30 9.35 6.81
C TRP A 67 8.71 10.03 5.57
N LYS A 68 9.18 9.66 4.38
CA LYS A 68 8.65 10.20 3.11
C LYS A 68 7.19 9.81 2.88
N MET A 69 6.81 8.57 3.21
CA MET A 69 5.44 8.07 3.06
C MET A 69 4.45 8.81 3.96
N LEU A 70 4.87 9.22 5.16
CA LEU A 70 4.04 9.99 6.09
C LEU A 70 3.72 11.40 5.59
N GLY A 71 4.52 11.97 4.67
CA GLY A 71 4.29 13.33 4.18
C GLY A 71 4.28 14.36 5.31
N LYS A 72 3.13 15.01 5.55
CA LYS A 72 2.92 15.98 6.63
C LYS A 72 2.27 15.39 7.87
N LYS A 73 2.01 14.09 7.91
CA LYS A 73 1.34 13.45 9.06
C LYS A 73 2.16 13.62 10.34
N PRO A 74 1.52 13.92 11.47
CA PRO A 74 2.13 13.93 12.80
C PRO A 74 2.92 12.65 13.08
N ARG A 75 4.10 12.79 13.67
CA ARG A 75 4.99 11.65 13.90
C ARG A 75 5.87 11.81 15.11
N MET A 76 6.31 10.69 15.65
CA MET A 76 7.31 10.55 16.71
C MET A 76 8.32 9.49 16.27
N ILE A 77 9.50 9.47 16.88
CA ILE A 77 10.53 8.44 16.66
C ILE A 77 10.80 7.73 17.97
N PHE A 78 10.87 6.39 17.92
CA PHE A 78 11.31 5.56 19.04
C PHE A 78 12.57 4.78 18.62
N ILE A 79 13.72 5.15 19.20
CA ILE A 79 14.99 4.45 19.00
C ILE A 79 15.01 3.24 19.93
N ASN A 80 14.73 2.07 19.37
CA ASN A 80 14.58 0.80 20.06
C ASN A 80 15.91 0.04 20.17
N ARG A 81 15.92 -1.07 20.93
CA ARG A 81 17.04 -2.00 21.09
C ARG A 81 18.29 -1.35 21.69
N THR A 82 18.10 -0.41 22.60
CA THR A 82 19.19 0.28 23.29
C THR A 82 19.91 -0.60 24.33
N ASP A 83 19.39 -1.82 24.57
CA ASP A 83 19.98 -2.87 25.42
C ASP A 83 20.91 -3.82 24.68
N GLU A 84 20.93 -3.77 23.34
CA GLU A 84 21.78 -4.65 22.52
C GLU A 84 23.24 -4.19 22.48
N ASP A 85 24.14 -5.12 22.19
CA ASP A 85 25.55 -4.81 21.96
C ASP A 85 25.71 -3.96 20.69
N ASN A 86 26.64 -3.02 20.73
CA ASN A 86 26.89 -2.04 19.66
C ASN A 86 25.73 -1.06 19.41
N SER A 87 24.81 -0.89 20.36
CA SER A 87 23.84 0.21 20.29
C SER A 87 24.57 1.55 20.45
N ASP A 88 24.17 2.55 19.67
CA ASP A 88 24.73 3.90 19.74
C ASP A 88 23.62 4.94 19.53
N TYR A 89 22.98 5.33 20.62
CA TYR A 89 21.88 6.30 20.58
C TYR A 89 22.33 7.66 20.05
N ALA A 90 23.50 8.16 20.49
CA ALA A 90 24.00 9.48 20.10
C ALA A 90 24.23 9.56 18.58
N SER A 91 24.93 8.57 18.01
CA SER A 91 25.14 8.49 16.57
C SER A 91 23.84 8.38 15.77
N CYS A 92 22.86 7.63 16.29
CA CYS A 92 21.54 7.52 15.67
C CYS A 92 20.80 8.86 15.70
N LEU A 93 20.80 9.57 16.84
CA LEU A 93 20.16 10.88 16.98
C LEU A 93 20.80 11.93 16.05
N ASP A 94 22.14 11.95 15.97
CA ASP A 94 22.88 12.86 15.07
C ASP A 94 22.53 12.60 13.60
N ALA A 95 22.43 11.34 13.20
CA ALA A 95 22.02 10.97 11.86
C ALA A 95 20.57 11.42 11.55
N LEU A 96 19.65 11.31 12.53
CA LEU A 96 18.28 11.80 12.42
C LEU A 96 18.24 13.33 12.28
N LYS A 97 18.96 14.07 13.16
CA LYS A 97 19.10 15.54 13.09
C LYS A 97 19.71 15.98 11.75
N GLY A 98 20.75 15.30 11.29
CA GLY A 98 21.41 15.59 10.01
C GLY A 98 20.51 15.38 8.79
N LYS A 99 19.61 14.38 8.84
CA LYS A 99 18.71 14.06 7.71
C LYS A 99 17.41 14.82 7.71
N PHE A 100 16.77 14.94 8.88
CA PHE A 100 15.41 15.48 9.01
C PHE A 100 15.38 16.90 9.59
N GLY A 101 16.54 17.42 9.99
CA GLY A 101 16.71 18.82 10.37
C GLY A 101 16.18 19.15 11.77
N GLN A 102 15.82 20.42 11.95
CA GLN A 102 15.45 21.01 13.24
C GLN A 102 14.14 20.47 13.86
N ALA A 103 13.33 19.78 13.07
CA ALA A 103 12.11 19.15 13.61
C ALA A 103 12.43 18.05 14.63
N ILE A 104 13.61 17.45 14.60
CA ILE A 104 14.01 16.36 15.49
C ILE A 104 14.28 16.91 16.88
N ALA A 105 13.38 16.63 17.81
CA ALA A 105 13.43 17.10 19.20
C ALA A 105 13.52 15.92 20.17
N PRO A 106 14.70 15.62 20.77
CA PRO A 106 14.78 14.62 21.81
C PRO A 106 14.00 15.08 23.03
N ILE A 107 13.03 14.27 23.48
CA ILE A 107 12.25 14.52 24.69
C ILE A 107 12.75 13.67 25.86
N VAL A 108 13.79 12.90 25.63
CA VAL A 108 14.45 12.06 26.62
C VAL A 108 15.96 12.18 26.53
N ALA A 109 16.65 12.06 27.66
CA ALA A 109 18.10 11.91 27.74
C ALA A 109 18.44 10.50 28.30
N PRO A 110 19.14 9.63 27.55
CA PRO A 110 19.47 8.30 28.02
C PRO A 110 20.66 8.32 28.99
N VAL A 111 20.56 7.56 30.08
CA VAL A 111 21.70 7.24 30.94
C VAL A 111 22.45 6.05 30.35
N ILE A 112 23.67 6.25 29.89
CA ILE A 112 24.42 5.26 29.12
C ILE A 112 25.56 4.70 29.98
N ASP A 113 25.68 3.37 30.01
CA ASP A 113 26.79 2.69 30.71
C ASP A 113 28.08 2.65 29.87
N GLY A 114 29.16 2.14 30.45
CA GLY A 114 30.46 2.00 29.78
C GLY A 114 30.47 1.09 28.55
N ASN A 115 29.37 0.33 28.30
CA ASN A 115 29.19 -0.54 27.14
C ASN A 115 28.24 0.08 26.09
N LYS A 116 27.94 1.37 26.21
CA LYS A 116 27.00 2.12 25.35
C LYS A 116 25.54 1.65 25.44
N LYS A 117 25.16 0.90 26.48
CA LYS A 117 23.78 0.48 26.71
C LYS A 117 23.05 1.50 27.55
N VAL A 118 21.78 1.74 27.21
CA VAL A 118 20.91 2.62 27.99
C VAL A 118 20.37 1.85 29.19
N THR A 119 20.65 2.34 30.39
CA THR A 119 20.26 1.72 31.68
C THR A 119 19.10 2.43 32.36
N ALA A 120 18.98 3.74 32.14
CA ALA A 120 17.87 4.56 32.59
C ALA A 120 17.59 5.67 31.56
N ILE A 121 16.44 6.33 31.68
CA ILE A 121 16.03 7.41 30.77
C ILE A 121 15.50 8.58 31.60
N VAL A 122 16.01 9.77 31.31
CA VAL A 122 15.51 11.03 31.89
C VAL A 122 14.42 11.59 30.98
N ASP A 123 13.24 11.82 31.49
CA ASP A 123 12.14 12.55 30.87
C ASP A 123 12.43 14.06 30.98
N LEU A 124 12.72 14.70 29.86
CA LEU A 124 13.04 16.13 29.81
C LEU A 124 11.82 17.02 30.01
N LEU A 125 10.62 16.52 29.70
CA LEU A 125 9.38 17.26 29.91
C LEU A 125 9.04 17.36 31.42
N HIS A 126 9.10 16.22 32.15
CA HIS A 126 8.72 16.14 33.56
C HIS A 126 9.93 16.21 34.50
N ASN A 127 11.15 16.25 33.98
CA ASN A 127 12.41 16.30 34.75
C ASN A 127 12.53 15.14 35.77
N THR A 128 12.25 13.93 35.34
CA THR A 128 12.25 12.72 36.15
C THR A 128 12.98 11.59 35.43
N ALA A 129 13.80 10.80 36.13
CA ALA A 129 14.47 9.64 35.54
C ALA A 129 13.73 8.34 35.86
N TYR A 130 13.79 7.39 34.93
CA TYR A 130 13.18 6.07 35.05
C TYR A 130 14.16 4.96 34.65
N GLU A 131 14.18 3.89 35.43
CA GLU A 131 14.85 2.64 35.18
C GLU A 131 13.87 1.47 35.18
N VAL A 132 14.27 0.29 34.73
CA VAL A 132 13.42 -0.92 34.82
C VAL A 132 13.84 -1.75 36.04
N LYS A 133 12.91 -1.95 36.96
CA LYS A 133 13.04 -2.85 38.11
C LYS A 133 11.94 -3.92 38.06
N GLY A 134 12.34 -5.18 37.96
CA GLY A 134 11.36 -6.28 37.94
C GLY A 134 10.38 -6.23 36.74
N GLY A 135 10.81 -5.71 35.58
CA GLY A 135 9.98 -5.57 34.37
C GLY A 135 8.98 -4.40 34.41
N LYS A 136 9.12 -3.48 35.34
CA LYS A 136 8.29 -2.25 35.44
C LYS A 136 9.18 -1.01 35.50
N ALA A 137 8.70 0.08 34.93
CA ALA A 137 9.33 1.39 35.07
C ALA A 137 9.28 1.84 36.53
N ALA A 138 10.40 2.27 37.06
CA ALA A 138 10.54 2.79 38.42
C ALA A 138 11.30 4.12 38.36
N ALA A 139 10.79 5.12 39.06
CA ALA A 139 11.46 6.41 39.18
C ALA A 139 12.80 6.25 39.91
N CYS A 140 13.83 6.92 39.42
CA CYS A 140 15.15 6.99 40.01
C CYS A 140 15.68 8.44 40.03
N ALA A 141 16.80 8.67 40.69
CA ALA A 141 17.44 9.99 40.68
C ALA A 141 18.14 10.23 39.33
N ILE A 142 18.10 11.46 38.83
CA ILE A 142 18.94 11.89 37.72
C ILE A 142 20.40 11.83 38.15
N PRO A 143 21.29 11.15 37.41
CA PRO A 143 22.72 11.13 37.75
C PRO A 143 23.29 12.53 37.79
N ALA A 144 24.12 12.80 38.80
CA ALA A 144 24.67 14.14 39.03
C ALA A 144 25.61 14.61 37.89
N ASP A 145 26.25 13.69 37.21
CA ASP A 145 27.12 13.93 36.05
C ASP A 145 26.34 14.25 34.75
N MET A 146 25.04 14.03 34.74
CA MET A 146 24.16 14.39 33.61
C MET A 146 23.41 15.73 33.82
N ALA A 147 23.55 16.39 34.96
CA ALA A 147 22.75 17.58 35.28
C ALA A 147 22.89 18.68 34.22
N ASP A 148 24.10 19.00 33.79
CA ASP A 148 24.39 20.05 32.81
C ASP A 148 23.84 19.66 31.40
N GLU A 149 23.97 18.39 31.02
CA GLU A 149 23.42 17.87 29.74
C GLU A 149 21.90 17.91 29.73
N VAL A 150 21.27 17.47 30.81
CA VAL A 150 19.79 17.48 30.94
C VAL A 150 19.28 18.92 30.91
N GLU A 151 19.94 19.87 31.56
CA GLU A 151 19.58 21.29 31.51
C GLU A 151 19.66 21.86 30.09
N ALA A 152 20.76 21.57 29.37
CA ALA A 152 20.96 22.03 27.99
C ALA A 152 19.89 21.45 27.05
N LEU A 153 19.64 20.13 27.12
CA LEU A 153 18.62 19.48 26.28
C LEU A 153 17.19 19.96 26.61
N ARG A 154 16.93 20.26 27.89
CA ARG A 154 15.65 20.84 28.31
C ARG A 154 15.47 22.26 27.78
N ALA A 155 16.52 23.06 27.72
CA ALA A 155 16.48 24.39 27.10
C ALA A 155 16.18 24.31 25.61
N GLU A 156 16.83 23.40 24.85
CA GLU A 156 16.50 23.13 23.44
C GLU A 156 15.03 22.71 23.27
N LEU A 157 14.51 21.89 24.17
CA LEU A 157 13.13 21.45 24.13
C LEU A 157 12.13 22.58 24.41
N MET A 158 12.46 23.50 25.33
CA MET A 158 11.68 24.70 25.59
C MET A 158 11.64 25.64 24.37
N GLU A 159 12.77 25.84 23.68
CA GLU A 159 12.81 26.61 22.43
C GLU A 159 11.92 25.99 21.36
N ALA A 160 11.98 24.65 21.18
CA ALA A 160 11.15 23.95 20.24
C ALA A 160 9.65 24.08 20.55
N ALA A 161 9.27 24.03 21.84
CA ALA A 161 7.91 24.24 22.29
C ALA A 161 7.42 25.67 22.09
N ALA A 162 8.25 26.66 22.41
CA ALA A 162 7.97 28.08 22.23
C ALA A 162 7.78 28.42 20.75
N GLY A 163 8.63 27.85 19.86
CA GLY A 163 8.58 28.12 18.43
C GLY A 163 7.30 27.64 17.72
N ALA A 164 6.47 26.83 18.37
CA ALA A 164 5.22 26.31 17.81
C ALA A 164 3.98 27.19 18.09
N ASP A 165 4.08 28.17 18.99
CA ASP A 165 2.93 29.01 19.41
C ASP A 165 3.40 30.42 19.77
N GLU A 166 2.77 31.46 19.21
CA GLU A 166 3.17 32.88 19.42
C GLU A 166 3.11 33.32 20.89
N GLU A 167 2.05 32.91 21.64
CA GLU A 167 1.91 33.26 23.05
C GLU A 167 3.01 32.61 23.89
N LEU A 168 3.39 31.38 23.57
CA LEU A 168 4.47 30.67 24.27
C LEU A 168 5.82 31.27 23.93
N MET A 169 6.01 31.75 22.70
CA MET A 169 7.21 32.43 22.28
C MET A 169 7.40 33.75 23.04
N GLU A 170 6.36 34.60 23.17
CA GLU A 170 6.41 35.82 23.96
C GLU A 170 6.74 35.53 25.43
N LYS A 171 6.05 34.55 26.03
CA LYS A 171 6.29 34.13 27.41
C LYS A 171 7.73 33.66 27.61
N PHE A 172 8.27 32.86 26.68
CA PHE A 172 9.63 32.38 26.76
C PHE A 172 10.67 33.51 26.65
N PHE A 173 10.46 34.50 25.80
CA PHE A 173 11.34 35.67 25.72
C PHE A 173 11.32 36.52 26.99
N ASP A 174 10.17 36.63 27.67
CA ASP A 174 10.05 37.41 28.90
C ASP A 174 10.66 36.74 30.13
N THR A 175 10.57 35.42 30.22
CA THR A 175 10.93 34.66 31.44
C THR A 175 12.13 33.75 31.28
N MET A 176 12.50 33.43 30.02
CA MET A 176 13.48 32.39 29.66
C MET A 176 13.12 31.00 30.19
N GLU A 177 11.86 30.78 30.62
CA GLU A 177 11.36 29.53 31.17
C GLU A 177 9.93 29.23 30.69
N LEU A 178 9.62 27.97 30.50
CA LEU A 178 8.27 27.46 30.29
C LEU A 178 7.94 26.41 31.35
N SER A 179 6.71 26.42 31.84
CA SER A 179 6.21 25.34 32.69
C SER A 179 6.09 24.03 31.89
N ALA A 180 6.05 22.87 32.59
CA ALA A 180 5.82 21.58 31.93
C ALA A 180 4.50 21.54 31.13
N GLN A 181 3.48 22.27 31.58
CA GLN A 181 2.20 22.39 30.86
C GLN A 181 2.32 23.23 29.58
N ASP A 182 3.05 24.35 29.64
CA ASP A 182 3.33 25.18 28.46
C ASP A 182 4.16 24.43 27.43
N MET A 183 5.20 23.73 27.89
CA MET A 183 6.01 22.86 27.03
C MET A 183 5.14 21.79 26.35
N ALA A 184 4.30 21.09 27.11
CA ALA A 184 3.40 20.08 26.54
C ALA A 184 2.42 20.70 25.52
N LYS A 185 1.86 21.90 25.80
CA LYS A 185 0.98 22.63 24.85
C LYS A 185 1.74 22.94 23.56
N GLY A 186 2.92 23.55 23.64
CA GLY A 186 3.70 23.91 22.47
C GLY A 186 4.18 22.70 21.66
N LEU A 187 4.69 21.67 22.33
CA LEU A 187 5.11 20.43 21.67
C LEU A 187 3.93 19.72 20.98
N LYS A 188 2.75 19.69 21.59
CA LYS A 188 1.54 19.12 20.97
C LYS A 188 1.17 19.84 19.68
N ILE A 189 1.22 21.18 19.68
CA ILE A 189 1.00 22.01 18.48
C ILE A 189 2.06 21.67 17.42
N GLY A 190 3.32 21.67 17.78
CA GLY A 190 4.43 21.37 16.87
C GLY A 190 4.38 19.95 16.29
N VAL A 191 3.95 18.95 17.06
CA VAL A 191 3.73 17.58 16.58
C VAL A 191 2.58 17.54 15.57
N ARG A 192 1.45 18.20 15.87
CA ARG A 192 0.31 18.28 14.97
C ARG A 192 0.68 18.90 13.62
N ASP A 193 1.45 19.98 13.65
CA ASP A 193 1.79 20.75 12.46
C ASP A 193 3.05 20.21 11.74
N GLY A 194 3.76 19.26 12.39
CA GLY A 194 4.96 18.62 11.85
C GLY A 194 6.25 19.43 12.01
N SER A 195 6.23 20.54 12.74
CA SER A 195 7.41 21.34 13.08
C SER A 195 8.26 20.70 14.19
N VAL A 196 7.67 19.84 15.02
CA VAL A 196 8.34 19.07 16.07
C VAL A 196 8.08 17.58 15.85
N CYS A 197 9.16 16.80 15.88
CA CYS A 197 9.14 15.34 15.88
C CYS A 197 9.83 14.82 17.15
N PRO A 198 9.08 14.45 18.18
CA PRO A 198 9.64 13.92 19.42
C PRO A 198 10.45 12.65 19.19
N VAL A 199 11.64 12.58 19.79
CA VAL A 199 12.50 11.39 19.78
C VAL A 199 12.59 10.82 21.17
N LEU A 200 12.23 9.54 21.28
CA LEU A 200 12.35 8.72 22.48
C LEU A 200 13.34 7.59 22.21
N CYS A 201 13.78 6.95 23.30
CA CYS A 201 14.59 5.74 23.19
C CYS A 201 14.17 4.70 24.22
N GLY A 202 14.59 3.47 24.02
CA GLY A 202 14.35 2.39 24.95
C GLY A 202 14.56 1.00 24.37
N SER A 203 14.00 0.02 25.04
CA SER A 203 14.02 -1.37 24.59
C SER A 203 12.68 -2.02 24.85
N ALA A 204 12.03 -2.45 23.78
CA ALA A 204 10.80 -3.23 23.86
C ALA A 204 11.01 -4.59 24.56
N ASN A 205 12.24 -5.13 24.50
CA ASN A 205 12.59 -6.41 25.10
C ASN A 205 12.67 -6.34 26.64
N THR A 206 13.22 -5.26 27.17
CA THR A 206 13.32 -5.03 28.63
C THR A 206 12.14 -4.25 29.19
N GLY A 207 11.38 -3.55 28.34
CA GLY A 207 10.30 -2.64 28.73
C GLY A 207 10.78 -1.21 29.03
N LEU A 208 12.08 -0.92 28.97
CA LEU A 208 12.62 0.42 29.20
C LEU A 208 12.08 1.42 28.18
N GLY A 209 11.56 2.54 28.62
CA GLY A 209 11.00 3.61 27.77
C GLY A 209 9.61 3.34 27.17
N VAL A 210 9.04 2.13 27.31
CA VAL A 210 7.74 1.80 26.72
C VAL A 210 6.60 2.57 27.40
N GLU A 211 6.59 2.63 28.73
CA GLU A 211 5.59 3.41 29.47
C GLU A 211 5.69 4.90 29.17
N MET A 212 6.93 5.41 29.01
CA MET A 212 7.18 6.79 28.61
C MET A 212 6.65 7.07 27.18
N LEU A 213 6.82 6.14 26.24
CA LEU A 213 6.22 6.25 24.91
C LEU A 213 4.69 6.37 24.99
N LEU A 214 4.02 5.52 25.79
CA LEU A 214 2.57 5.61 25.99
C LEU A 214 2.16 6.95 26.60
N GLN A 215 2.91 7.45 27.58
CA GLN A 215 2.67 8.76 28.18
C GLN A 215 2.83 9.88 27.12
N THR A 216 3.91 9.85 26.35
CA THR A 216 4.16 10.83 25.28
C THR A 216 3.05 10.82 24.23
N ILE A 217 2.53 9.65 23.85
CA ILE A 217 1.39 9.55 22.94
C ILE A 217 0.16 10.26 23.54
N VAL A 218 -0.13 10.05 24.82
CA VAL A 218 -1.26 10.70 25.48
C VAL A 218 -1.09 12.22 25.58
N ASP A 219 0.12 12.69 25.86
CA ASP A 219 0.41 14.11 26.06
C ASP A 219 0.53 14.90 24.75
N LEU A 220 1.18 14.32 23.74
CA LEU A 220 1.62 15.05 22.55
C LEU A 220 0.96 14.62 21.23
N ALA A 221 0.41 13.39 21.13
CA ALA A 221 -0.25 13.02 19.89
C ALA A 221 -1.58 13.75 19.72
N PRO A 222 -1.88 14.28 18.52
CA PRO A 222 -3.18 14.88 18.26
C PRO A 222 -4.28 13.82 18.29
N VAL A 223 -5.47 14.21 18.77
CA VAL A 223 -6.68 13.41 18.61
C VAL A 223 -7.37 13.77 17.29
N ALA A 224 -8.33 12.96 16.84
CA ALA A 224 -8.98 13.17 15.55
C ALA A 224 -9.58 14.58 15.39
N THR A 225 -10.19 15.13 16.44
CA THR A 225 -10.77 16.50 16.43
C THR A 225 -9.72 17.62 16.38
N ASP A 226 -8.45 17.33 16.67
CA ASP A 226 -7.34 18.30 16.52
C ASP A 226 -6.81 18.35 15.07
N MET A 227 -7.22 17.37 14.26
CA MET A 227 -6.76 17.27 12.87
C MET A 227 -7.54 18.17 11.92
N PRO A 228 -6.92 18.62 10.82
CA PRO A 228 -7.64 19.38 9.80
C PRO A 228 -8.75 18.51 9.17
N ALA A 229 -9.74 19.19 8.59
CA ALA A 229 -10.80 18.52 7.86
C ALA A 229 -10.24 17.67 6.72
N GLU A 230 -10.88 16.54 6.46
CA GLU A 230 -10.53 15.60 5.40
C GLU A 230 -11.11 16.07 4.06
N ALA A 231 -10.29 16.05 3.01
CA ALA A 231 -10.75 16.30 1.65
C ALA A 231 -11.68 15.18 1.17
N ALA A 232 -12.79 15.54 0.54
CA ALA A 232 -13.75 14.61 -0.01
C ALA A 232 -14.47 15.23 -1.21
N GLN A 233 -15.33 14.46 -1.88
CA GLN A 233 -16.19 14.95 -2.95
C GLN A 233 -17.66 14.77 -2.55
N ASP A 234 -18.48 15.74 -2.99
CA ASP A 234 -19.94 15.63 -2.89
C ASP A 234 -20.56 14.86 -4.06
N ASP A 235 -21.90 14.85 -4.15
CA ASP A 235 -22.64 14.10 -5.17
C ASP A 235 -22.45 14.67 -6.59
N ASP A 236 -22.15 15.97 -6.69
CA ASP A 236 -21.85 16.64 -7.96
C ASP A 236 -20.36 16.50 -8.37
N GLY A 237 -19.55 15.83 -7.55
CA GLY A 237 -18.11 15.67 -7.74
C GLY A 237 -17.28 16.90 -7.34
N SER A 238 -17.89 17.88 -6.66
CA SER A 238 -17.19 19.07 -6.16
C SER A 238 -16.37 18.75 -4.92
N ASP A 239 -15.21 19.36 -4.79
CA ASP A 239 -14.34 19.16 -3.63
C ASP A 239 -14.93 19.82 -2.39
N ILE A 240 -15.04 19.06 -1.32
CA ILE A 240 -15.53 19.49 -0.01
C ILE A 240 -14.54 19.14 1.10
N GLN A 241 -14.70 19.76 2.26
CA GLN A 241 -13.93 19.48 3.47
C GLN A 241 -14.86 18.90 4.54
N VAL A 242 -14.51 17.73 5.06
CA VAL A 242 -15.27 17.01 6.09
C VAL A 242 -14.53 17.07 7.41
N ALA A 243 -15.03 17.87 8.35
CA ALA A 243 -14.44 17.97 9.68
C ALA A 243 -14.71 16.71 10.51
N PHE A 244 -13.81 16.43 11.45
CA PHE A 244 -14.04 15.44 12.50
C PHE A 244 -15.05 16.00 13.52
N ASP A 245 -16.31 15.66 13.33
CA ASP A 245 -17.43 16.13 14.18
C ASP A 245 -18.20 14.93 14.72
N PRO A 246 -18.16 14.68 16.05
CA PRO A 246 -18.88 13.56 16.67
C PRO A 246 -20.41 13.64 16.52
N ASN A 247 -20.96 14.84 16.30
CA ASN A 247 -22.40 15.09 16.22
C ASN A 247 -22.92 15.23 14.78
N GLY A 248 -22.03 15.21 13.80
CA GLY A 248 -22.39 15.34 12.39
C GLY A 248 -22.95 14.04 11.80
N PRO A 249 -23.49 14.10 10.56
CA PRO A 249 -23.96 12.91 9.87
C PRO A 249 -22.80 11.94 9.59
N THR A 250 -23.07 10.64 9.72
CA THR A 250 -22.05 9.60 9.70
C THR A 250 -21.29 9.55 8.36
N ALA A 251 -19.97 9.56 8.45
CA ALA A 251 -19.08 9.28 7.32
C ALA A 251 -17.84 8.52 7.81
N ALA A 252 -17.53 7.40 7.14
CA ALA A 252 -16.41 6.53 7.48
C ALA A 252 -15.69 6.06 6.22
N ILE A 253 -14.40 5.76 6.33
CA ILE A 253 -13.60 5.15 5.28
C ILE A 253 -13.23 3.72 5.64
N VAL A 254 -13.31 2.82 4.67
CA VAL A 254 -12.83 1.45 4.78
C VAL A 254 -11.35 1.43 4.42
N PHE A 255 -10.48 1.34 5.42
CA PHE A 255 -9.04 1.43 5.17
C PHE A 255 -8.36 0.06 5.00
N LYS A 256 -9.04 -1.03 5.39
CA LYS A 256 -8.54 -2.40 5.20
C LYS A 256 -9.66 -3.43 5.22
N THR A 257 -9.46 -4.51 4.48
CA THR A 257 -10.28 -5.72 4.52
C THR A 257 -9.47 -6.87 5.11
N ILE A 258 -10.07 -7.63 6.01
CA ILE A 258 -9.50 -8.83 6.62
C ILE A 258 -10.48 -9.96 6.38
N SER A 259 -10.00 -11.12 5.93
CA SER A 259 -10.81 -12.33 5.81
C SER A 259 -10.18 -13.47 6.60
N ASP A 260 -11.00 -14.16 7.39
CA ASP A 260 -10.61 -15.35 8.12
C ASP A 260 -11.58 -16.51 7.86
N GLN A 261 -11.47 -17.58 8.63
CA GLN A 261 -12.36 -18.74 8.52
C GLN A 261 -13.82 -18.43 8.95
N TYR A 262 -14.05 -17.32 9.65
CA TYR A 262 -15.38 -16.91 10.14
C TYR A 262 -16.07 -15.89 9.21
N GLY A 263 -15.33 -15.30 8.29
CA GLY A 263 -15.85 -14.37 7.30
C GLY A 263 -14.97 -13.18 7.00
N LYS A 264 -15.58 -12.17 6.39
CA LYS A 264 -14.95 -10.92 5.98
C LYS A 264 -15.25 -9.82 7.00
N TYR A 265 -14.23 -9.06 7.36
CA TYR A 265 -14.31 -7.86 8.20
C TYR A 265 -13.81 -6.66 7.40
N SER A 266 -14.62 -5.61 7.35
CA SER A 266 -14.22 -4.31 6.80
C SER A 266 -13.78 -3.41 7.96
N MET A 267 -12.48 -3.08 8.01
CA MET A 267 -11.92 -2.16 8.99
C MET A 267 -12.25 -0.73 8.59
N ILE A 268 -12.90 0.00 9.47
CA ILE A 268 -13.33 1.37 9.22
C ILE A 268 -12.66 2.37 10.16
N LYS A 269 -12.44 3.58 9.66
CA LYS A 269 -12.16 4.80 10.42
C LYS A 269 -13.37 5.70 10.31
N VAL A 270 -13.98 6.05 11.43
CA VAL A 270 -15.10 7.00 11.46
C VAL A 270 -14.55 8.41 11.46
N ILE A 271 -14.84 9.17 10.41
CA ILE A 271 -14.38 10.57 10.26
C ILE A 271 -15.39 11.51 10.89
N ARG A 272 -16.69 11.25 10.73
CA ARG A 272 -17.76 12.11 11.24
C ARG A 272 -18.91 11.26 11.77
N GLY A 273 -19.57 11.75 12.84
CA GLY A 273 -20.68 11.05 13.48
C GLY A 273 -20.26 9.78 14.22
N LYS A 274 -21.08 8.76 14.14
CA LYS A 274 -20.83 7.44 14.72
C LYS A 274 -21.48 6.34 13.90
N VAL A 275 -20.92 5.14 13.97
CA VAL A 275 -21.46 3.94 13.33
C VAL A 275 -22.04 3.03 14.39
N THR A 276 -23.29 2.57 14.20
CA THR A 276 -23.97 1.58 15.06
C THR A 276 -24.40 0.36 14.23
N GLY A 277 -24.59 -0.79 14.88
CA GLY A 277 -24.79 -2.08 14.20
C GLY A 277 -26.09 -2.21 13.37
N ASP A 278 -27.07 -1.35 13.57
CA ASP A 278 -28.35 -1.42 12.85
C ASP A 278 -28.50 -0.38 11.74
N MET A 279 -27.46 0.39 11.49
CA MET A 279 -27.47 1.44 10.46
C MET A 279 -27.47 0.84 9.05
N THR A 280 -28.06 1.61 8.13
CA THR A 280 -27.89 1.41 6.69
C THR A 280 -27.10 2.61 6.17
N LEU A 281 -25.93 2.37 5.58
CA LEU A 281 -25.06 3.40 5.02
C LEU A 281 -25.01 3.28 3.50
N TYR A 282 -24.77 4.38 2.84
CA TYR A 282 -24.58 4.48 1.40
C TYR A 282 -23.10 4.37 1.07
N ASN A 283 -22.79 3.56 0.05
CA ASN A 283 -21.44 3.45 -0.52
C ASN A 283 -21.39 4.21 -1.85
N PRO A 284 -20.83 5.43 -1.88
CA PRO A 284 -20.78 6.24 -3.10
C PRO A 284 -19.89 5.67 -4.20
N THR A 285 -18.98 4.76 -3.88
CA THR A 285 -18.13 4.09 -4.87
C THR A 285 -18.92 3.09 -5.71
N THR A 286 -19.83 2.36 -5.08
CA THR A 286 -20.63 1.31 -5.75
C THR A 286 -22.04 1.76 -6.11
N GLY A 287 -22.51 2.90 -5.55
CA GLY A 287 -23.88 3.38 -5.69
C GLY A 287 -24.93 2.58 -4.90
N ASN A 288 -24.51 1.72 -3.97
CA ASN A 288 -25.39 0.83 -3.22
C ASN A 288 -25.54 1.26 -1.76
N THR A 289 -26.66 0.89 -1.16
CA THR A 289 -26.84 0.96 0.29
C THR A 289 -26.45 -0.37 0.93
N GLU A 290 -25.73 -0.29 2.03
CA GLU A 290 -25.24 -1.43 2.78
C GLU A 290 -25.87 -1.43 4.18
N LYS A 291 -26.59 -2.50 4.52
CA LYS A 291 -27.04 -2.72 5.89
C LYS A 291 -25.87 -3.28 6.70
N LEU A 292 -25.53 -2.59 7.79
CA LEU A 292 -24.38 -2.96 8.58
C LEU A 292 -24.63 -4.25 9.37
N GLY A 293 -23.56 -5.06 9.46
CA GLY A 293 -23.50 -6.22 10.33
C GLY A 293 -23.09 -5.84 11.76
N ARG A 294 -22.63 -6.83 12.52
CA ARG A 294 -22.09 -6.59 13.87
C ARG A 294 -20.81 -5.80 13.82
N LEU A 295 -20.61 -4.98 14.82
CA LEU A 295 -19.41 -4.16 14.99
C LEU A 295 -18.45 -4.81 15.97
N TYR A 296 -17.16 -4.66 15.72
CA TYR A 296 -16.11 -5.24 16.53
C TYR A 296 -14.96 -4.26 16.76
N VAL A 297 -14.35 -4.35 17.94
CA VAL A 297 -13.01 -3.83 18.21
C VAL A 297 -12.04 -4.98 18.03
N MET A 298 -11.10 -4.86 17.08
CA MET A 298 -10.14 -5.92 16.80
C MET A 298 -8.96 -5.86 17.77
N LYS A 299 -8.59 -7.03 18.33
CA LYS A 299 -7.41 -7.22 19.16
C LYS A 299 -6.63 -8.43 18.64
N GLY A 300 -5.62 -8.15 17.84
CA GLY A 300 -4.98 -9.18 17.02
C GLY A 300 -6.02 -9.87 16.12
N LYS A 301 -6.20 -11.19 16.29
CA LYS A 301 -7.19 -11.98 15.51
C LYS A 301 -8.58 -12.05 16.16
N LYS A 302 -8.73 -11.54 17.36
CA LYS A 302 -10.01 -11.58 18.10
C LYS A 302 -10.78 -10.30 17.89
N GLY A 303 -12.06 -10.41 17.53
CA GLY A 303 -13.00 -9.30 17.51
C GLY A 303 -13.85 -9.31 18.79
N GLU A 304 -13.81 -8.22 19.54
CA GLU A 304 -14.71 -7.98 20.69
C GLU A 304 -15.90 -7.18 20.18
N GLU A 305 -17.13 -7.71 20.35
CA GLU A 305 -18.34 -7.04 19.85
C GLU A 305 -18.56 -5.72 20.57
N THR A 306 -18.88 -4.67 19.82
CA THR A 306 -19.20 -3.34 20.34
C THR A 306 -20.54 -2.86 19.79
N LYS A 307 -21.17 -1.93 20.48
CA LYS A 307 -22.45 -1.33 20.05
C LYS A 307 -22.27 -0.18 19.07
N GLU A 308 -21.17 0.54 19.20
CA GLU A 308 -20.88 1.71 18.37
C GLU A 308 -19.38 1.91 18.15
N ILE A 309 -19.03 2.64 17.10
CA ILE A 309 -17.70 3.15 16.78
C ILE A 309 -17.86 4.66 16.56
N CYS A 310 -17.24 5.46 17.41
CA CYS A 310 -17.39 6.91 17.42
C CYS A 310 -16.45 7.61 16.43
N CYS A 311 -16.70 8.90 16.17
CA CYS A 311 -15.81 9.77 15.42
C CYS A 311 -14.37 9.69 15.95
N GLY A 312 -13.40 9.54 15.04
CA GLY A 312 -12.00 9.39 15.37
C GLY A 312 -11.59 7.97 15.75
N ASP A 313 -12.51 7.07 16.03
CA ASP A 313 -12.20 5.70 16.41
C ASP A 313 -12.10 4.77 15.18
N ILE A 314 -11.48 3.60 15.38
CA ILE A 314 -11.40 2.52 14.40
C ILE A 314 -12.14 1.29 14.92
N GLY A 315 -12.74 0.55 14.01
CA GLY A 315 -13.39 -0.71 14.32
C GLY A 315 -13.61 -1.54 13.07
N ALA A 316 -14.25 -2.68 13.22
CA ALA A 316 -14.55 -3.59 12.12
C ALA A 316 -16.05 -3.83 11.98
N ILE A 317 -16.52 -3.96 10.76
CA ILE A 317 -17.88 -4.38 10.42
C ILE A 317 -17.79 -5.77 9.80
N GLY A 318 -18.49 -6.73 10.38
CA GLY A 318 -18.55 -8.10 9.86
C GLY A 318 -19.55 -8.26 8.71
N LYS A 319 -19.25 -9.20 7.79
CA LYS A 319 -20.15 -9.62 6.71
C LYS A 319 -20.52 -8.54 5.68
N MET A 320 -19.55 -7.71 5.31
CA MET A 320 -19.71 -6.67 4.28
C MET A 320 -19.13 -7.19 2.94
N ASP A 321 -19.85 -8.05 2.24
CA ASP A 321 -19.31 -8.77 1.07
C ASP A 321 -19.02 -7.86 -0.12
N LYS A 322 -19.81 -6.79 -0.30
CA LYS A 322 -19.69 -5.85 -1.43
C LYS A 322 -18.77 -4.66 -1.17
N VAL A 323 -18.36 -4.47 0.08
CA VAL A 323 -17.51 -3.35 0.50
C VAL A 323 -16.04 -3.73 0.35
N LYS A 324 -15.24 -2.84 -0.20
CA LYS A 324 -13.81 -3.03 -0.47
C LYS A 324 -12.96 -1.99 0.27
N THR A 325 -11.68 -2.29 0.40
CA THR A 325 -10.69 -1.33 0.88
C THR A 325 -10.65 -0.09 -0.02
N GLY A 326 -10.74 1.09 0.58
CA GLY A 326 -10.83 2.39 -0.09
C GLY A 326 -12.25 2.92 -0.25
N ASP A 327 -13.28 2.12 0.01
CA ASP A 327 -14.67 2.57 -0.06
C ASP A 327 -15.00 3.57 1.05
N THR A 328 -15.92 4.48 0.76
CA THR A 328 -16.55 5.36 1.74
C THR A 328 -17.92 4.81 2.11
N LEU A 329 -18.27 4.92 3.38
CA LEU A 329 -19.61 4.63 3.89
C LEU A 329 -20.17 5.90 4.54
N CYS A 330 -21.29 6.43 4.05
CA CYS A 330 -21.92 7.64 4.58
C CYS A 330 -23.44 7.48 4.73
N GLU A 331 -24.06 8.41 5.44
CA GLU A 331 -25.53 8.42 5.53
C GLU A 331 -26.16 8.66 4.15
N PRO A 332 -27.26 7.96 3.79
CA PRO A 332 -27.85 8.00 2.47
C PRO A 332 -28.24 9.38 1.92
N LYS A 333 -28.44 10.35 2.82
CA LYS A 333 -28.84 11.73 2.44
C LYS A 333 -27.71 12.75 2.51
N THR A 334 -26.51 12.30 2.87
CA THR A 334 -25.35 13.16 3.04
C THR A 334 -24.18 12.54 2.27
N TYR A 335 -24.17 12.79 0.97
CA TYR A 335 -23.14 12.24 0.11
C TYR A 335 -21.75 12.77 0.48
N VAL A 336 -20.84 11.87 0.74
CA VAL A 336 -19.42 12.13 0.98
C VAL A 336 -18.63 11.00 0.35
N LYS A 337 -17.64 11.32 -0.48
CA LYS A 337 -16.73 10.34 -1.06
C LYS A 337 -15.30 10.75 -0.76
N PHE A 338 -14.64 10.02 0.13
CA PHE A 338 -13.21 10.23 0.41
C PHE A 338 -12.35 9.68 -0.73
N PRO A 339 -11.16 10.27 -0.96
CA PRO A 339 -10.22 9.73 -1.94
C PRO A 339 -9.80 8.30 -1.55
N PRO A 340 -9.71 7.38 -2.53
CA PRO A 340 -9.26 6.01 -2.28
C PRO A 340 -7.78 5.98 -1.87
N LEU A 341 -7.35 4.85 -1.29
CA LEU A 341 -5.93 4.63 -1.04
C LEU A 341 -5.16 4.49 -2.38
N ALA A 342 -4.12 5.29 -2.53
CA ALA A 342 -3.23 5.24 -3.69
C ALA A 342 -2.07 4.28 -3.41
N PHE A 343 -2.23 3.02 -3.81
CA PHE A 343 -1.16 2.03 -3.73
C PHE A 343 -0.16 2.22 -4.87
N ALA A 344 1.12 1.90 -4.60
CA ALA A 344 2.13 1.90 -5.63
C ALA A 344 1.82 0.79 -6.66
N PRO A 345 2.11 1.02 -7.96
CA PRO A 345 1.92 0.00 -8.97
C PRO A 345 2.81 -1.22 -8.70
N ALA A 346 2.27 -2.40 -8.98
CA ALA A 346 3.03 -3.64 -8.93
C ALA A 346 4.20 -3.61 -9.94
N CYS A 347 5.38 -4.08 -9.52
CA CYS A 347 6.59 -4.03 -10.35
C CYS A 347 7.30 -5.38 -10.50
N TYR A 348 6.82 -6.42 -9.84
CA TYR A 348 7.39 -7.76 -9.91
C TYR A 348 6.34 -8.76 -10.39
N GLU A 349 6.64 -9.46 -11.49
CA GLU A 349 5.69 -10.36 -12.15
C GLU A 349 6.17 -11.80 -12.17
N ARG A 350 5.26 -12.73 -11.93
CA ARG A 350 5.46 -14.17 -12.08
C ARG A 350 4.24 -14.82 -12.72
N ALA A 351 4.46 -15.79 -13.59
CA ALA A 351 3.41 -16.69 -14.03
C ALA A 351 3.12 -17.68 -12.91
N ILE A 352 1.85 -17.91 -12.60
CA ILE A 352 1.41 -18.82 -11.55
C ILE A 352 0.54 -19.94 -12.13
N SER A 353 0.81 -21.17 -11.75
CA SER A 353 0.01 -22.32 -12.14
C SER A 353 -0.15 -23.28 -10.96
N PRO A 354 -1.27 -23.99 -10.85
CA PRO A 354 -1.42 -25.03 -9.86
C PRO A 354 -0.67 -26.29 -10.33
N LYS A 355 -0.16 -27.09 -9.39
CA LYS A 355 0.50 -28.36 -9.71
C LYS A 355 -0.44 -29.36 -10.36
N THR A 356 -1.72 -29.29 -10.06
CA THR A 356 -2.74 -30.20 -10.60
C THR A 356 -3.86 -29.45 -11.31
N LYS A 357 -4.37 -30.03 -12.41
CA LYS A 357 -5.48 -29.40 -13.18
C LYS A 357 -6.76 -29.23 -12.34
N GLN A 358 -6.97 -30.07 -11.34
CA GLN A 358 -8.13 -30.01 -10.45
C GLN A 358 -8.14 -28.77 -9.53
N GLU A 359 -7.00 -28.11 -9.37
CA GLU A 359 -6.84 -26.94 -8.50
C GLU A 359 -7.01 -25.60 -9.25
N ILE A 360 -7.25 -25.60 -10.57
CA ILE A 360 -7.34 -24.37 -11.38
C ILE A 360 -8.44 -23.43 -10.86
N GLU A 361 -9.64 -23.95 -10.60
CA GLU A 361 -10.77 -23.15 -10.09
C GLU A 361 -10.48 -22.65 -8.67
N LYS A 362 -9.84 -23.48 -7.84
CA LYS A 362 -9.46 -23.11 -6.48
C LYS A 362 -8.37 -22.03 -6.48
N LEU A 363 -7.43 -22.10 -7.43
CA LEU A 363 -6.41 -21.05 -7.62
C LEU A 363 -7.05 -19.70 -7.90
N GLY A 364 -7.94 -19.63 -8.90
CA GLY A 364 -8.65 -18.40 -9.25
C GLY A 364 -9.46 -17.83 -8.08
N THR A 365 -10.23 -18.68 -7.40
CA THR A 365 -11.02 -18.28 -6.23
C THR A 365 -10.12 -17.80 -5.09
N GLY A 366 -9.02 -18.51 -4.83
CA GLY A 366 -8.05 -18.14 -3.79
C GLY A 366 -7.37 -16.81 -4.06
N LEU A 367 -6.90 -16.60 -5.30
CA LEU A 367 -6.27 -15.33 -5.72
C LEU A 367 -7.24 -14.15 -5.60
N ASN A 368 -8.50 -14.30 -6.02
CA ASN A 368 -9.52 -13.24 -5.90
C ASN A 368 -9.76 -12.87 -4.42
N LYS A 369 -9.91 -13.85 -3.54
CA LYS A 369 -10.09 -13.59 -2.10
C LYS A 369 -8.87 -12.94 -1.47
N LEU A 370 -7.68 -13.34 -1.86
CA LEU A 370 -6.44 -12.71 -1.36
C LEU A 370 -6.30 -11.29 -1.90
N ASN A 371 -6.73 -11.00 -3.13
CA ASN A 371 -6.72 -9.65 -3.70
C ASN A 371 -7.73 -8.70 -3.02
N GLU A 372 -8.86 -9.22 -2.50
CA GLU A 372 -9.75 -8.42 -1.67
C GLU A 372 -9.11 -7.97 -0.34
N GLU A 373 -8.21 -8.79 0.22
CA GLU A 373 -7.46 -8.46 1.44
C GLU A 373 -6.26 -7.55 1.18
N ASP A 374 -5.58 -7.78 0.06
CA ASP A 374 -4.37 -7.07 -0.36
C ASP A 374 -4.52 -6.57 -1.80
N PRO A 375 -5.00 -5.33 -2.00
CA PRO A 375 -5.15 -4.76 -3.33
C PRO A 375 -3.84 -4.32 -3.98
N THR A 376 -2.68 -4.54 -3.34
CA THR A 376 -1.36 -4.16 -3.87
C THR A 376 -0.79 -5.14 -4.90
N PHE A 377 -1.41 -6.30 -5.05
CA PHE A 377 -1.10 -7.22 -6.14
C PHE A 377 -2.27 -7.32 -7.12
N SER A 378 -1.99 -7.71 -8.35
CA SER A 378 -3.00 -7.94 -9.38
C SER A 378 -2.84 -9.31 -10.04
N VAL A 379 -3.91 -9.78 -10.65
CA VAL A 379 -3.95 -11.06 -11.36
C VAL A 379 -4.48 -10.82 -12.77
N THR A 380 -3.70 -11.20 -13.78
CA THR A 380 -4.06 -11.07 -15.19
C THR A 380 -3.97 -12.42 -15.89
N ASN A 381 -4.95 -12.71 -16.73
CA ASN A 381 -4.90 -13.88 -17.61
C ASN A 381 -4.47 -13.42 -18.99
N ASN A 382 -3.26 -13.80 -19.39
CA ASN A 382 -2.74 -13.49 -20.72
C ASN A 382 -3.28 -14.52 -21.74
N ALA A 383 -4.18 -14.06 -22.60
CA ALA A 383 -4.84 -14.92 -23.60
C ALA A 383 -3.85 -15.47 -24.66
N GLU A 384 -2.77 -14.73 -24.97
CA GLU A 384 -1.80 -15.14 -25.98
C GLU A 384 -0.82 -16.19 -25.45
N THR A 385 -0.31 -15.98 -24.25
CA THR A 385 0.66 -16.90 -23.64
C THR A 385 0.00 -18.02 -22.86
N HIS A 386 -1.33 -17.96 -22.69
CA HIS A 386 -2.14 -18.87 -21.88
C HIS A 386 -1.61 -19.03 -20.45
N GLN A 387 -1.12 -17.92 -19.88
CA GLN A 387 -0.59 -17.89 -18.52
C GLN A 387 -1.44 -16.99 -17.64
N THR A 388 -1.65 -17.40 -16.39
CA THR A 388 -2.08 -16.51 -15.32
C THR A 388 -0.84 -15.85 -14.76
N VAL A 389 -0.79 -14.51 -14.78
CA VAL A 389 0.31 -13.72 -14.27
C VAL A 389 -0.15 -13.00 -13.01
N ILE A 390 0.63 -13.11 -11.95
CA ILE A 390 0.46 -12.32 -10.75
C ILE A 390 1.55 -11.24 -10.70
N SER A 391 1.15 -10.01 -10.42
CA SER A 391 2.04 -8.86 -10.32
C SER A 391 1.93 -8.27 -8.92
N GLY A 392 3.04 -8.15 -8.21
CA GLY A 392 3.12 -7.67 -6.83
C GLY A 392 4.23 -6.65 -6.62
N ALA A 393 4.42 -6.22 -5.38
CA ALA A 393 5.46 -5.27 -4.98
C ALA A 393 6.87 -5.89 -5.03
N GLY A 394 6.99 -7.19 -4.71
CA GLY A 394 8.27 -7.90 -4.70
C GLY A 394 8.12 -9.41 -4.57
N ASP A 395 9.25 -10.10 -4.54
CA ASP A 395 9.33 -11.56 -4.49
C ASP A 395 8.80 -12.14 -3.17
N ILE A 396 9.05 -11.46 -2.05
CA ILE A 396 8.57 -11.89 -0.72
C ILE A 396 7.04 -11.84 -0.67
N GLN A 397 6.41 -10.81 -1.22
CA GLN A 397 4.94 -10.74 -1.27
C GLN A 397 4.37 -11.92 -2.06
N ILE A 398 4.90 -12.21 -3.25
CA ILE A 398 4.40 -13.29 -4.09
C ILE A 398 4.60 -14.65 -3.43
N ASP A 399 5.74 -14.88 -2.77
CA ASP A 399 5.99 -16.11 -2.03
C ASP A 399 5.04 -16.28 -0.83
N VAL A 400 4.72 -15.19 -0.13
CA VAL A 400 3.69 -15.18 0.92
C VAL A 400 2.31 -15.50 0.36
N LEU A 401 1.96 -14.97 -0.82
CA LEU A 401 0.68 -15.30 -1.48
C LEU A 401 0.59 -16.78 -1.81
N CYS A 402 1.66 -17.41 -2.33
CA CYS A 402 1.71 -18.85 -2.57
C CYS A 402 1.55 -19.65 -1.26
N SER A 403 2.20 -19.22 -0.18
CA SER A 403 2.06 -19.85 1.14
C SER A 403 0.64 -19.74 1.69
N LYS A 404 -0.03 -18.60 1.49
CA LYS A 404 -1.44 -18.39 1.86
C LYS A 404 -2.39 -19.24 1.00
N LEU A 405 -2.13 -19.37 -0.32
CA LEU A 405 -2.89 -20.25 -1.20
C LEU A 405 -2.84 -21.68 -0.72
N LYS A 406 -1.65 -22.17 -0.37
CA LYS A 406 -1.47 -23.52 0.15
C LYS A 406 -2.17 -23.75 1.49
N SER A 407 -1.95 -22.86 2.45
CA SER A 407 -2.44 -23.03 3.82
C SER A 407 -3.95 -22.79 3.98
N ARG A 408 -4.55 -21.87 3.19
CA ARG A 408 -5.96 -21.47 3.34
C ARG A 408 -6.88 -22.11 2.32
N PHE A 409 -6.37 -22.37 1.11
CA PHE A 409 -7.18 -22.88 -0.01
C PHE A 409 -6.76 -24.28 -0.48
N GLY A 410 -5.65 -24.80 0.06
CA GLY A 410 -5.14 -26.13 -0.29
C GLY A 410 -4.61 -26.22 -1.73
N VAL A 411 -4.16 -25.09 -2.29
CA VAL A 411 -3.59 -24.99 -3.65
C VAL A 411 -2.08 -24.94 -3.55
N ASP A 412 -1.38 -25.91 -4.10
CA ASP A 412 0.07 -25.90 -4.24
C ASP A 412 0.44 -25.28 -5.60
N ALA A 413 0.82 -24.00 -5.59
CA ALA A 413 1.11 -23.23 -6.79
C ALA A 413 2.61 -23.26 -7.13
N GLU A 414 2.90 -23.28 -8.43
CA GLU A 414 4.24 -23.14 -9.01
C GLU A 414 4.38 -21.77 -9.66
N LEU A 415 5.55 -21.18 -9.48
CA LEU A 415 5.90 -19.87 -10.07
C LEU A 415 6.90 -20.09 -11.21
N ASP A 416 6.63 -19.44 -12.34
CA ASP A 416 7.51 -19.44 -13.51
C ASP A 416 7.72 -18.02 -14.03
N THR A 417 8.65 -17.84 -14.95
CA THR A 417 8.86 -16.57 -15.64
C THR A 417 7.71 -16.33 -16.62
N PRO A 418 7.07 -15.15 -16.61
CA PRO A 418 6.07 -14.81 -17.61
C PRO A 418 6.64 -14.87 -19.02
N ARG A 419 5.91 -15.47 -19.95
CA ARG A 419 6.29 -15.48 -21.36
C ARG A 419 6.03 -14.13 -21.98
N VAL A 420 6.98 -13.66 -22.77
CA VAL A 420 6.81 -12.42 -23.55
C VAL A 420 6.06 -12.74 -24.84
N ALA A 421 4.97 -12.04 -25.09
CA ALA A 421 4.23 -12.13 -26.35
C ALA A 421 5.01 -11.36 -27.44
N TYR A 422 5.92 -12.03 -28.12
CA TYR A 422 6.67 -11.42 -29.21
C TYR A 422 5.80 -11.19 -30.44
N ARG A 423 6.24 -10.29 -31.29
CA ARG A 423 5.67 -10.00 -32.60
C ARG A 423 6.76 -10.09 -33.65
N GLU A 424 6.37 -10.51 -34.87
CA GLU A 424 7.25 -10.46 -36.01
C GLU A 424 6.96 -9.23 -36.86
N LYS A 425 7.98 -8.67 -37.51
CA LYS A 425 7.86 -7.50 -38.37
C LYS A 425 8.81 -7.59 -39.52
N ILE A 426 8.36 -7.27 -40.75
CA ILE A 426 9.26 -7.10 -41.91
C ILE A 426 9.92 -5.72 -41.83
N ARG A 427 11.12 -5.61 -42.37
CA ARG A 427 11.92 -4.36 -42.35
C ARG A 427 12.03 -3.67 -43.69
N SER A 428 11.70 -4.36 -44.80
CA SER A 428 11.84 -3.84 -46.14
C SER A 428 10.68 -4.30 -47.02
N THR A 429 10.39 -3.50 -48.05
CA THR A 429 9.40 -3.85 -49.08
C THR A 429 9.91 -5.04 -49.92
N VAL A 430 9.02 -5.99 -50.14
CA VAL A 430 9.32 -7.16 -50.98
C VAL A 430 8.11 -7.56 -51.80
N ARG A 431 8.33 -7.86 -53.10
CA ARG A 431 7.33 -8.48 -53.99
C ARG A 431 7.57 -9.98 -54.05
N LYS A 432 6.51 -10.76 -53.76
CA LYS A 432 6.56 -12.24 -53.83
C LYS A 432 5.36 -12.80 -54.57
N GLN A 433 5.62 -13.89 -55.31
CA GLN A 433 4.58 -14.73 -55.89
C GLN A 433 4.26 -15.90 -54.94
N GLY A 434 2.98 -16.13 -54.67
CA GLY A 434 2.46 -17.33 -54.03
C GLY A 434 1.66 -18.14 -55.05
N ARG A 435 2.18 -19.32 -55.41
CA ARG A 435 1.50 -20.20 -56.36
C ARG A 435 1.25 -21.56 -55.76
N TYR A 436 -0.02 -21.98 -55.81
CA TYR A 436 -0.45 -23.28 -55.34
C TYR A 436 -1.22 -23.99 -56.48
N LYS A 437 -0.76 -25.20 -56.82
CA LYS A 437 -1.44 -26.05 -57.82
C LYS A 437 -1.46 -27.49 -57.32
N LYS A 438 -2.65 -28.06 -57.13
CA LYS A 438 -2.82 -29.47 -56.76
C LYS A 438 -3.88 -30.10 -57.60
N GLN A 439 -3.57 -31.27 -58.18
CA GLN A 439 -4.49 -32.05 -59.00
C GLN A 439 -4.36 -33.52 -58.62
N THR A 440 -5.41 -34.09 -57.99
CA THR A 440 -5.37 -35.47 -57.47
C THR A 440 -6.57 -36.30 -57.99
N GLY A 441 -7.04 -36.01 -59.24
CA GLY A 441 -8.23 -36.58 -59.83
C GLY A 441 -9.49 -35.77 -59.53
N GLY A 442 -10.33 -35.50 -60.54
CA GLY A 442 -11.50 -34.62 -60.45
C GLY A 442 -11.11 -33.13 -60.50
N SER A 443 -11.87 -32.28 -59.78
CA SER A 443 -11.58 -30.84 -59.67
C SER A 443 -10.27 -30.62 -58.96
N GLY A 444 -9.34 -29.84 -59.54
CA GLY A 444 -8.07 -29.45 -58.90
C GLY A 444 -8.23 -28.26 -57.99
N GLN A 445 -7.11 -27.82 -57.45
CA GLN A 445 -6.98 -26.57 -56.71
C GLN A 445 -5.93 -25.69 -57.35
N PHE A 446 -6.26 -24.43 -57.61
CA PHE A 446 -5.30 -23.49 -58.24
C PHE A 446 -5.45 -22.10 -57.61
N GLY A 447 -4.31 -21.54 -57.18
CA GLY A 447 -4.17 -20.16 -56.74
C GLY A 447 -2.82 -19.63 -57.16
N ASP A 448 -2.77 -18.42 -57.68
CA ASP A 448 -1.54 -17.74 -58.08
C ASP A 448 -1.71 -16.23 -57.90
N VAL A 449 -0.95 -15.67 -57.00
CA VAL A 449 -1.03 -14.26 -56.61
C VAL A 449 0.35 -13.64 -56.46
N HIS A 450 0.50 -12.39 -56.86
CA HIS A 450 1.68 -11.58 -56.63
C HIS A 450 1.34 -10.48 -55.65
N ILE A 451 2.06 -10.43 -54.55
CA ILE A 451 1.81 -9.49 -53.47
C ILE A 451 3.06 -8.69 -53.16
N ILE A 452 2.88 -7.39 -52.95
CA ILE A 452 3.91 -6.51 -52.42
C ILE A 452 3.62 -6.41 -50.90
N PHE A 453 4.62 -6.80 -50.12
CA PHE A 453 4.61 -6.67 -48.67
C PHE A 453 5.47 -5.49 -48.28
N GLU A 454 4.93 -4.57 -47.50
CA GLU A 454 5.59 -3.35 -47.04
C GLU A 454 5.44 -3.19 -45.52
N PRO A 455 6.49 -2.76 -44.80
CA PRO A 455 6.34 -2.35 -43.41
C PRO A 455 5.48 -1.08 -43.34
N GLN A 456 4.59 -1.02 -42.37
CA GLN A 456 3.79 0.18 -42.10
C GLN A 456 3.80 0.49 -40.60
N SER A 457 3.29 1.66 -40.19
CA SER A 457 3.26 2.12 -38.81
C SER A 457 1.90 2.68 -38.37
N GLU A 458 0.88 2.55 -39.23
CA GLU A 458 -0.43 3.17 -39.00
C GLU A 458 -1.28 2.35 -38.01
N GLN A 459 -1.26 1.03 -38.14
CA GLN A 459 -2.01 0.13 -37.27
C GLN A 459 -1.29 -1.21 -37.08
N GLU A 460 -1.55 -1.88 -35.94
CA GLU A 460 -0.93 -3.18 -35.64
C GLU A 460 -1.39 -4.27 -36.60
N ASP A 461 -2.69 -4.29 -36.93
CA ASP A 461 -3.28 -5.22 -37.88
C ASP A 461 -2.78 -5.02 -39.31
N MET A 462 -2.81 -6.11 -40.09
CA MET A 462 -2.45 -6.07 -41.52
C MET A 462 -3.40 -5.18 -42.31
N ILE A 463 -2.82 -4.24 -43.08
CA ILE A 463 -3.54 -3.46 -44.09
C ILE A 463 -3.51 -4.26 -45.39
N PHE A 464 -4.70 -4.52 -45.97
CA PHE A 464 -4.82 -5.16 -47.30
C PHE A 464 -5.28 -4.14 -48.32
N GLU A 465 -4.55 -4.07 -49.44
CA GLU A 465 -4.90 -3.23 -50.58
C GLU A 465 -4.91 -4.06 -51.86
N GLU A 466 -5.67 -3.61 -52.86
CA GLU A 466 -5.71 -4.17 -54.19
C GLU A 466 -5.24 -3.15 -55.25
N ASN A 467 -4.36 -3.56 -56.09
CA ASN A 467 -3.90 -2.77 -57.26
C ASN A 467 -3.67 -3.69 -58.47
N VAL A 468 -4.69 -4.52 -58.76
CA VAL A 468 -4.64 -5.50 -59.83
C VAL A 468 -4.99 -4.81 -61.18
N PHE A 469 -4.06 -4.87 -62.13
CA PHE A 469 -4.28 -4.32 -63.44
C PHE A 469 -4.79 -5.41 -64.46
N GLY A 470 -5.73 -5.03 -65.35
CA GLY A 470 -6.19 -5.91 -66.43
C GLY A 470 -7.06 -7.10 -66.01
N GLY A 471 -7.46 -7.20 -64.73
CA GLY A 471 -8.37 -8.26 -64.24
C GLY A 471 -7.69 -9.64 -64.15
N SER A 472 -6.37 -9.69 -64.00
CA SER A 472 -5.59 -10.94 -63.89
C SER A 472 -6.04 -11.82 -62.71
N VAL A 473 -6.56 -11.20 -61.66
CA VAL A 473 -7.30 -11.85 -60.55
C VAL A 473 -8.70 -11.25 -60.48
N PRO A 474 -9.78 -12.04 -60.65
CA PRO A 474 -11.15 -11.56 -60.51
C PRO A 474 -11.43 -11.06 -59.08
N LYS A 475 -12.24 -9.99 -58.97
CA LYS A 475 -12.55 -9.31 -57.66
C LYS A 475 -13.17 -10.22 -56.61
N ASN A 476 -13.93 -11.23 -57.05
CA ASN A 476 -14.55 -12.21 -56.15
C ASN A 476 -13.51 -13.05 -55.36
N TYR A 477 -12.25 -13.10 -55.76
CA TYR A 477 -11.19 -13.84 -55.07
C TYR A 477 -10.40 -12.95 -54.06
N PHE A 478 -10.54 -11.62 -54.13
CA PHE A 478 -9.85 -10.72 -53.21
C PHE A 478 -10.11 -11.02 -51.72
N PRO A 479 -11.35 -11.26 -51.28
CA PRO A 479 -11.61 -11.63 -49.89
C PRO A 479 -10.93 -12.94 -49.47
N ALA A 480 -10.80 -13.91 -50.40
CA ALA A 480 -10.10 -15.16 -50.11
C ALA A 480 -8.58 -14.96 -49.96
N VAL A 481 -7.99 -14.08 -50.78
CA VAL A 481 -6.57 -13.69 -50.64
C VAL A 481 -6.33 -12.98 -49.32
N GLU A 482 -7.15 -11.97 -48.99
CA GLU A 482 -7.07 -11.24 -47.73
C GLU A 482 -7.19 -12.18 -46.54
N LYS A 483 -8.20 -13.07 -46.52
CA LYS A 483 -8.40 -14.03 -45.44
C LYS A 483 -7.17 -14.95 -45.28
N GLY A 484 -6.61 -15.48 -46.36
CA GLY A 484 -5.44 -16.33 -46.31
C GLY A 484 -4.22 -15.60 -45.75
N LEU A 485 -4.03 -14.32 -46.10
CA LEU A 485 -2.96 -13.48 -45.58
C LEU A 485 -3.14 -13.20 -44.06
N ARG A 486 -4.37 -12.85 -43.64
CA ARG A 486 -4.67 -12.62 -42.22
C ARG A 486 -4.44 -13.88 -41.36
N GLU A 487 -4.89 -15.03 -41.86
CA GLU A 487 -4.62 -16.32 -41.20
C GLU A 487 -3.11 -16.63 -41.12
N SER A 488 -2.35 -16.34 -42.19
CA SER A 488 -0.89 -16.53 -42.22
C SER A 488 -0.18 -15.56 -41.26
N CYS A 489 -0.67 -14.35 -41.07
CA CYS A 489 -0.11 -13.38 -40.12
C CYS A 489 -0.23 -13.83 -38.64
N LEU A 490 -1.14 -14.75 -38.32
CA LEU A 490 -1.27 -15.28 -36.94
C LEU A 490 -0.05 -16.10 -36.54
N HIS A 491 0.67 -16.68 -37.53
CA HIS A 491 1.81 -17.55 -37.28
C HIS A 491 2.96 -17.15 -38.22
N GLY A 492 3.79 -16.23 -37.77
CA GLY A 492 4.95 -15.74 -38.54
C GLY A 492 5.98 -16.83 -38.81
N VAL A 493 6.76 -16.65 -39.89
CA VAL A 493 7.70 -17.64 -40.41
C VAL A 493 9.01 -17.67 -39.62
N LEU A 494 9.35 -16.62 -38.88
CA LEU A 494 10.64 -16.52 -38.19
C LEU A 494 10.68 -17.36 -36.93
N ALA A 495 9.66 -17.19 -36.07
CA ALA A 495 9.59 -17.85 -34.78
C ALA A 495 8.15 -18.27 -34.39
N GLY A 496 7.20 -18.10 -35.30
CA GLY A 496 5.80 -18.49 -35.10
C GLY A 496 4.95 -17.45 -34.40
N TYR A 497 5.48 -16.25 -34.15
CA TYR A 497 4.72 -15.17 -33.51
C TYR A 497 3.91 -14.38 -34.54
N PRO A 498 2.80 -13.71 -34.11
CA PRO A 498 1.98 -12.91 -35.02
C PRO A 498 2.79 -11.84 -35.76
N VAL A 499 2.57 -11.72 -37.08
CA VAL A 499 3.19 -10.66 -37.91
C VAL A 499 2.31 -9.43 -37.83
N VAL A 500 2.89 -8.30 -37.44
CA VAL A 500 2.22 -7.03 -37.24
C VAL A 500 2.83 -5.91 -38.09
N PHE A 501 2.08 -4.80 -38.20
CA PHE A 501 2.49 -3.62 -38.95
C PHE A 501 2.88 -3.95 -40.42
N LEU A 502 2.09 -4.82 -41.03
CA LEU A 502 2.26 -5.28 -42.41
C LEU A 502 1.21 -4.63 -43.30
N LYS A 503 1.66 -4.10 -44.43
CA LYS A 503 0.80 -3.76 -45.57
C LYS A 503 1.01 -4.78 -46.65
N ALA A 504 -0.06 -5.38 -47.18
CA ALA A 504 -0.05 -6.34 -48.25
C ALA A 504 -0.87 -5.82 -49.43
N THR A 505 -0.23 -5.54 -50.55
CA THR A 505 -0.90 -5.05 -51.79
C THR A 505 -0.92 -6.17 -52.81
N LEU A 506 -2.11 -6.64 -53.20
CA LEU A 506 -2.31 -7.58 -54.28
C LEU A 506 -2.12 -6.83 -55.63
N VAL A 507 -1.13 -7.20 -56.44
CA VAL A 507 -0.80 -6.46 -57.65
C VAL A 507 -0.99 -7.26 -58.93
N ASP A 508 -0.92 -8.59 -58.87
CA ASP A 508 -1.05 -9.46 -60.07
C ASP A 508 -1.40 -10.88 -59.64
N GLY A 509 -1.69 -11.74 -60.60
CA GLY A 509 -1.90 -13.15 -60.39
C GLY A 509 -2.49 -13.86 -61.61
N SER A 510 -2.95 -15.09 -61.42
CA SER A 510 -3.72 -15.82 -62.40
C SER A 510 -4.75 -16.74 -61.71
N TYR A 511 -5.76 -17.11 -62.42
CA TYR A 511 -6.78 -18.02 -61.94
C TYR A 511 -7.08 -19.11 -62.94
N HIS A 512 -7.63 -20.22 -62.49
CA HIS A 512 -8.12 -21.30 -63.35
C HIS A 512 -9.67 -21.34 -63.26
N PRO A 513 -10.39 -21.32 -64.40
CA PRO A 513 -11.85 -21.19 -64.39
C PRO A 513 -12.62 -22.27 -63.61
N VAL A 514 -12.01 -23.44 -63.42
CA VAL A 514 -12.64 -24.59 -62.72
C VAL A 514 -11.98 -24.85 -61.36
N ASP A 515 -10.68 -24.66 -61.25
CA ASP A 515 -9.93 -25.09 -60.05
C ASP A 515 -9.63 -23.93 -59.07
N SER A 516 -10.00 -22.67 -59.38
CA SER A 516 -9.91 -21.54 -58.48
C SER A 516 -11.29 -21.27 -57.83
N SER A 517 -11.29 -21.15 -56.52
CA SER A 517 -12.51 -20.95 -55.71
C SER A 517 -12.32 -19.92 -54.61
#